data_fad9132363d5148ed3c401b5c8bac120
#
_entry.id   fad9132363d5148ed3c401b5c8bac120
#
_cell.length_a   1.000
_cell.length_b   1.000
_cell.length_c   1.000
_cell.angle_alpha   90.00
_cell.angle_beta   90.00
_cell.angle_gamma   90.00
#
_symmetry.space_group_name_H-M   'P 1'
#
loop_
_entity.id
_entity.type
_entity.pdbx_description
1 polymer ?
#
loop_
_entity_poly.entity_id
_entity_poly.type
_entity_poly.pdbx_seq_one_letter_code
_entity_poly.pdbx_strand_id
1 'polypeptide(L)'
;MNIITGRLQPDEGKVEWSKNVRAGYLDQHTALEKGMTIRQVLTSAFDFLLDMEQELNGIYEKMGEADEDTMQQLMEDAGTLQELLTAHDFYMIDSKVEEVGRALGLSEIGLDKDVSELSGGQRTKVLLGKLLLEKPDILLLDEPTNYLDVSHIEWLKRYLNDYENAFILISHDIPFLNSVVNLILSLIHISE
;
A
#
# COMPACT_ATOMS: atom_id res chain seq x y z
N MET A 1 -17.81 -3.98 -4.14
CA MET A 1 -16.48 -3.47 -4.50
C MET A 1 -16.28 -3.29 -6.02
N ASN A 2 -16.64 -4.24 -6.87
CA ASN A 2 -16.39 -4.18 -8.32
C ASN A 2 -16.96 -2.95 -9.05
N ILE A 3 -18.11 -2.41 -8.59
CA ILE A 3 -18.67 -1.17 -9.16
C ILE A 3 -17.83 0.04 -8.77
N ILE A 4 -17.39 0.12 -7.52
CA ILE A 4 -16.55 1.22 -7.02
C ILE A 4 -15.19 1.25 -7.73
N THR A 5 -14.61 0.07 -8.01
CA THR A 5 -13.33 -0.06 -8.72
C THR A 5 -13.44 0.03 -10.24
N GLY A 6 -14.67 0.22 -10.77
CA GLY A 6 -14.90 0.33 -12.22
C GLY A 6 -14.86 -0.99 -13.01
N ARG A 7 -14.78 -2.14 -12.33
CA ARG A 7 -14.80 -3.47 -12.99
C ARG A 7 -16.17 -3.87 -13.49
N LEU A 8 -17.22 -3.36 -12.85
CA LEU A 8 -18.61 -3.51 -13.26
C LEU A 8 -19.25 -2.14 -13.37
N GLN A 9 -20.08 -1.96 -14.39
CA GLN A 9 -20.91 -0.77 -14.51
C GLN A 9 -22.14 -0.91 -13.61
N PRO A 10 -22.57 0.15 -12.92
CA PRO A 10 -23.83 0.14 -12.18
C PRO A 10 -25.02 0.10 -13.14
N ASP A 11 -26.09 -0.56 -12.75
CA ASP A 11 -27.36 -0.56 -13.52
C ASP A 11 -27.99 0.84 -13.51
N GLU A 12 -27.85 1.56 -12.42
CA GLU A 12 -28.27 2.95 -12.24
C GLU A 12 -27.24 3.74 -11.44
N GLY A 13 -27.24 5.07 -11.63
CA GLY A 13 -26.32 5.97 -10.94
C GLY A 13 -24.92 6.02 -11.57
N LYS A 14 -23.98 6.63 -10.86
CA LYS A 14 -22.59 6.76 -11.32
C LYS A 14 -21.62 6.76 -10.13
N VAL A 15 -20.39 6.31 -10.39
CA VAL A 15 -19.26 6.47 -9.48
C VAL A 15 -18.35 7.55 -10.03
N GLU A 16 -18.07 8.56 -9.23
CA GLU A 16 -17.18 9.67 -9.59
C GLU A 16 -16.05 9.76 -8.57
N TRP A 17 -14.82 9.73 -9.06
CA TRP A 17 -13.64 9.92 -8.26
C TRP A 17 -13.16 11.38 -8.36
N SER A 18 -12.78 11.97 -7.24
CA SER A 18 -12.08 13.27 -7.26
C SER A 18 -10.71 13.12 -7.96
N LYS A 19 -10.32 14.13 -8.73
CA LYS A 19 -9.12 14.06 -9.61
C LYS A 19 -7.81 13.80 -8.88
N ASN A 20 -7.73 14.12 -7.59
CA ASN A 20 -6.48 14.07 -6.82
C ASN A 20 -6.52 12.97 -5.74
N VAL A 21 -7.46 12.01 -5.82
CA VAL A 21 -7.62 10.94 -4.84
C VAL A 21 -7.04 9.65 -5.39
N ARG A 22 -6.10 9.06 -4.64
CA ARG A 22 -5.55 7.73 -4.91
C ARG A 22 -6.37 6.70 -4.14
N ALA A 23 -7.08 5.85 -4.87
CA ALA A 23 -7.76 4.71 -4.28
C ALA A 23 -6.89 3.46 -4.41
N GLY A 24 -6.64 2.79 -3.30
CA GLY A 24 -5.96 1.49 -3.28
C GLY A 24 -6.95 0.36 -3.05
N TYR A 25 -6.88 -0.69 -3.84
CA TYR A 25 -7.77 -1.84 -3.77
C TYR A 25 -6.98 -3.16 -3.66
N LEU A 26 -7.36 -3.99 -2.69
CA LEU A 26 -6.82 -5.34 -2.57
C LEU A 26 -7.38 -6.22 -3.69
N ASP A 27 -6.66 -6.30 -4.79
CA ASP A 27 -6.99 -7.21 -5.88
C ASP A 27 -6.31 -8.57 -5.69
N GLN A 28 -7.09 -9.57 -5.30
CA GLN A 28 -6.62 -10.95 -5.14
C GLN A 28 -6.16 -11.60 -6.45
N HIS A 29 -6.51 -11.02 -7.60
CA HIS A 29 -6.11 -11.50 -8.92
C HIS A 29 -4.87 -10.79 -9.48
N THR A 30 -4.31 -9.83 -8.74
CA THR A 30 -3.06 -9.17 -9.13
C THR A 30 -1.95 -10.20 -9.25
N ALA A 31 -1.39 -10.32 -10.45
CA ALA A 31 -0.25 -11.18 -10.69
C ALA A 31 0.99 -10.57 -10.02
N LEU A 32 1.63 -11.33 -9.13
CA LEU A 32 2.94 -11.01 -8.63
C LEU A 32 3.99 -11.48 -9.66
N GLU A 33 4.98 -10.62 -9.94
CA GLU A 33 6.02 -10.93 -10.90
C GLU A 33 6.91 -12.07 -10.40
N LYS A 34 7.15 -13.07 -11.25
CA LYS A 34 8.05 -14.18 -10.94
C LYS A 34 9.47 -13.66 -10.77
N GLY A 35 10.18 -14.18 -9.79
CA GLY A 35 11.53 -13.77 -9.47
C GLY A 35 11.64 -12.63 -8.46
N MET A 36 10.51 -11.98 -8.09
CA MET A 36 10.50 -11.04 -6.97
C MET A 36 10.38 -11.78 -5.65
N THR A 37 11.07 -11.28 -4.64
CA THR A 37 10.89 -11.72 -3.25
C THR A 37 9.72 -11.00 -2.59
N ILE A 38 9.21 -11.54 -1.46
CA ILE A 38 8.20 -10.87 -0.65
C ILE A 38 8.68 -9.47 -0.26
N ARG A 39 9.94 -9.34 0.18
CA ARG A 39 10.57 -8.06 0.53
C ARG A 39 10.49 -7.07 -0.62
N GLN A 40 10.88 -7.48 -1.82
CA GLN A 40 10.85 -6.61 -3.00
C GLN A 40 9.44 -6.14 -3.35
N VAL A 41 8.44 -7.02 -3.25
CA VAL A 41 7.04 -6.63 -3.47
C VAL A 41 6.57 -5.62 -2.42
N LEU A 42 6.90 -5.82 -1.14
CA LEU A 42 6.53 -4.86 -0.09
C LEU A 42 7.25 -3.53 -0.27
N THR A 43 8.54 -3.55 -0.61
CA THR A 43 9.34 -2.34 -0.85
C THR A 43 8.84 -1.54 -2.05
N SER A 44 8.26 -2.21 -3.07
CA SER A 44 7.69 -1.53 -4.23
C SER A 44 6.49 -0.61 -3.91
N ALA A 45 5.92 -0.68 -2.70
CA ALA A 45 4.98 0.31 -2.21
C ALA A 45 5.58 1.73 -2.14
N PHE A 46 6.90 1.84 -2.14
CA PHE A 46 7.67 3.06 -2.02
C PHE A 46 8.45 3.42 -3.31
N ASP A 47 8.08 2.83 -4.47
CA ASP A 47 8.80 3.03 -5.74
C ASP A 47 9.03 4.52 -6.05
N PHE A 48 8.05 5.40 -5.77
CA PHE A 48 8.20 6.83 -5.98
C PHE A 48 9.32 7.47 -5.14
N LEU A 49 9.60 6.95 -3.93
CA LEU A 49 10.71 7.42 -3.09
C LEU A 49 12.05 6.86 -3.57
N LEU A 50 12.05 5.62 -4.07
CA LEU A 50 13.23 5.00 -4.67
C LEU A 50 13.65 5.73 -5.95
N ASP A 51 12.68 6.14 -6.77
CA ASP A 51 12.92 6.96 -7.96
C ASP A 51 13.51 8.33 -7.59
N MET A 52 12.99 8.99 -6.54
CA MET A 52 13.55 10.24 -6.02
C MET A 52 14.98 10.07 -5.51
N GLU A 53 15.30 8.96 -4.83
CA GLU A 53 16.66 8.68 -4.40
C GLU A 53 17.60 8.48 -5.57
N GLN A 54 17.18 7.77 -6.62
CA GLN A 54 17.95 7.61 -7.84
C GLN A 54 18.21 8.96 -8.52
N GLU A 55 17.21 9.84 -8.59
CA GLU A 55 17.36 11.19 -9.12
C GLU A 55 18.38 11.99 -8.29
N LEU A 56 18.29 11.93 -6.96
CA LEU A 56 19.24 12.60 -6.05
C LEU A 56 20.67 12.10 -6.29
N ASN A 57 20.86 10.78 -6.40
CA ASN A 57 22.17 10.19 -6.70
C ASN A 57 22.71 10.66 -8.07
N GLY A 58 21.84 10.74 -9.08
CA GLY A 58 22.21 11.28 -10.41
C GLY A 58 22.61 12.77 -10.35
N ILE A 59 22.02 13.56 -9.46
CA ILE A 59 22.43 14.94 -9.23
C ILE A 59 23.84 14.99 -8.61
N TYR A 60 24.12 14.16 -7.60
CA TYR A 60 25.43 14.10 -6.97
C TYR A 60 26.54 13.69 -7.96
N GLU A 61 26.27 12.77 -8.87
CA GLU A 61 27.20 12.41 -9.95
C GLU A 61 27.50 13.60 -10.85
N LYS A 62 26.49 14.37 -11.26
CA LYS A 62 26.66 15.56 -12.10
C LYS A 62 27.44 16.67 -11.40
N MET A 63 27.33 16.80 -10.08
CA MET A 63 28.08 17.80 -9.31
C MET A 63 29.60 17.61 -9.45
N GLY A 64 30.07 16.37 -9.68
CA GLY A 64 31.49 16.08 -9.85
C GLY A 64 32.15 16.75 -11.07
N GLU A 65 31.34 17.13 -12.08
CA GLU A 65 31.80 17.69 -13.36
C GLU A 65 31.24 19.10 -13.63
N ALA A 66 30.44 19.67 -12.70
CA ALA A 66 29.72 20.92 -12.88
C ALA A 66 30.62 22.15 -12.74
N ASP A 67 30.32 23.19 -13.51
CA ASP A 67 30.85 24.54 -13.32
C ASP A 67 30.16 25.24 -12.10
N GLU A 68 30.63 26.42 -11.73
CA GLU A 68 30.19 27.11 -10.51
C GLU A 68 28.71 27.49 -10.55
N ASP A 69 28.17 27.91 -11.70
CA ASP A 69 26.76 28.31 -11.87
C ASP A 69 25.83 27.06 -11.82
N THR A 70 26.21 26.00 -12.51
CA THR A 70 25.49 24.71 -12.53
C THR A 70 25.53 24.04 -11.16
N MET A 71 26.65 24.13 -10.44
CA MET A 71 26.82 23.58 -9.11
C MET A 71 25.78 24.15 -8.11
N GLN A 72 25.53 25.45 -8.16
CA GLN A 72 24.57 26.09 -7.26
C GLN A 72 23.15 25.55 -7.48
N GLN A 73 22.73 25.40 -8.75
CA GLN A 73 21.41 24.83 -9.07
C GLN A 73 21.29 23.37 -8.63
N LEU A 74 22.32 22.56 -8.90
CA LEU A 74 22.33 21.15 -8.48
C LEU A 74 22.28 20.99 -6.96
N MET A 75 22.94 21.88 -6.20
CA MET A 75 22.84 21.88 -4.73
C MET A 75 21.43 22.19 -4.25
N GLU A 76 20.73 23.13 -4.86
CA GLU A 76 19.36 23.49 -4.51
C GLU A 76 18.38 22.35 -4.82
N ASP A 77 18.52 21.74 -6.01
CA ASP A 77 17.70 20.58 -6.42
C ASP A 77 17.94 19.37 -5.49
N ALA A 78 19.21 19.07 -5.18
CA ALA A 78 19.55 17.99 -4.24
C ALA A 78 18.99 18.25 -2.83
N GLY A 79 19.07 19.48 -2.33
CA GLY A 79 18.50 19.88 -1.04
C GLY A 79 16.99 19.64 -1.00
N THR A 80 16.28 20.02 -2.04
CA THR A 80 14.82 19.83 -2.17
C THR A 80 14.43 18.35 -2.14
N LEU A 81 15.11 17.51 -2.94
CA LEU A 81 14.85 16.07 -2.96
C LEU A 81 15.18 15.42 -1.62
N GLN A 82 16.25 15.81 -0.95
CA GLN A 82 16.64 15.28 0.34
C GLN A 82 15.63 15.64 1.45
N GLU A 83 15.08 16.85 1.43
CA GLU A 83 14.00 17.26 2.31
C GLU A 83 12.74 16.43 2.08
N LEU A 84 12.35 16.18 0.82
CA LEU A 84 11.20 15.35 0.46
C LEU A 84 11.39 13.90 0.92
N LEU A 85 12.55 13.28 0.67
CA LEU A 85 12.86 11.93 1.11
C LEU A 85 12.78 11.82 2.64
N THR A 86 13.27 12.82 3.36
CA THR A 86 13.22 12.87 4.82
C THR A 86 11.78 13.02 5.32
N ALA A 87 11.00 13.92 4.72
CA ALA A 87 9.60 14.16 5.07
C ALA A 87 8.70 12.93 4.85
N HIS A 88 9.06 12.06 3.91
CA HIS A 88 8.36 10.82 3.62
C HIS A 88 8.95 9.58 4.33
N ASP A 89 9.84 9.78 5.31
CA ASP A 89 10.47 8.69 6.08
C ASP A 89 11.20 7.65 5.20
N PHE A 90 11.85 8.08 4.13
CA PHE A 90 12.57 7.19 3.21
C PHE A 90 13.50 6.22 3.93
N TYR A 91 14.27 6.72 4.89
CA TYR A 91 15.25 5.92 5.66
C TYR A 91 14.62 4.90 6.61
N MET A 92 13.28 4.92 6.75
CA MET A 92 12.52 3.97 7.57
C MET A 92 11.84 2.87 6.75
N ILE A 93 12.02 2.85 5.42
CA ILE A 93 11.33 1.89 4.51
C ILE A 93 11.58 0.46 4.96
N ASP A 94 12.83 0.06 5.20
CA ASP A 94 13.16 -1.30 5.63
C ASP A 94 12.46 -1.68 6.94
N SER A 95 12.44 -0.75 7.90
CA SER A 95 11.78 -0.97 9.18
C SER A 95 10.25 -1.11 9.02
N LYS A 96 9.64 -0.32 8.14
CA LYS A 96 8.19 -0.41 7.83
C LYS A 96 7.85 -1.73 7.14
N VAL A 97 8.68 -2.17 6.20
CA VAL A 97 8.55 -3.46 5.50
C VAL A 97 8.66 -4.63 6.49
N GLU A 98 9.65 -4.60 7.37
CA GLU A 98 9.83 -5.62 8.43
C GLU A 98 8.65 -5.65 9.41
N GLU A 99 8.15 -4.49 9.82
CA GLU A 99 7.01 -4.37 10.73
C GLU A 99 5.76 -5.00 10.11
N VAL A 100 5.39 -4.57 8.90
CA VAL A 100 4.21 -5.11 8.20
C VAL A 100 4.39 -6.58 7.86
N GLY A 101 5.59 -6.99 7.44
CA GLY A 101 5.93 -8.38 7.19
C GLY A 101 5.70 -9.28 8.41
N ARG A 102 6.13 -8.84 9.59
CA ARG A 102 5.90 -9.54 10.85
C ARG A 102 4.43 -9.54 11.24
N ALA A 103 3.79 -8.39 11.12
CA ALA A 103 2.39 -8.19 11.50
C ALA A 103 1.41 -9.04 10.71
N LEU A 104 1.76 -9.42 9.47
CA LEU A 104 0.95 -10.29 8.60
C LEU A 104 1.46 -11.74 8.55
N GLY A 105 2.46 -12.09 9.36
CA GLY A 105 3.06 -13.44 9.39
C GLY A 105 3.90 -13.78 8.16
N LEU A 106 4.33 -12.78 7.40
CA LEU A 106 5.18 -12.97 6.21
C LEU A 106 6.63 -13.25 6.59
N SER A 107 7.10 -12.73 7.73
CA SER A 107 8.45 -12.99 8.25
C SER A 107 8.66 -14.47 8.59
N GLU A 108 7.60 -15.18 9.01
CA GLU A 108 7.64 -16.63 9.28
C GLU A 108 7.80 -17.45 7.99
N ILE A 109 7.29 -16.93 6.87
CA ILE A 109 7.43 -17.54 5.54
C ILE A 109 8.85 -17.30 5.02
N GLY A 110 9.48 -16.19 5.41
CA GLY A 110 10.77 -15.68 4.94
C GLY A 110 10.58 -14.59 3.90
N LEU A 111 10.99 -13.35 4.21
CA LEU A 111 10.79 -12.20 3.32
C LEU A 111 11.60 -12.30 2.01
N ASP A 112 12.65 -13.12 1.99
CA ASP A 112 13.49 -13.33 0.80
C ASP A 112 12.99 -14.48 -0.10
N LYS A 113 11.84 -15.08 0.24
CA LYS A 113 11.22 -16.12 -0.56
C LYS A 113 10.59 -15.54 -1.84
N ASP A 114 10.74 -16.26 -2.96
CA ASP A 114 10.12 -15.92 -4.25
C ASP A 114 8.60 -16.01 -4.15
N VAL A 115 7.90 -14.96 -4.61
CA VAL A 115 6.44 -14.89 -4.56
C VAL A 115 5.74 -15.93 -5.44
N SER A 116 6.44 -16.51 -6.43
CA SER A 116 5.90 -17.58 -7.26
C SER A 116 5.67 -18.88 -6.48
N GLU A 117 6.39 -19.09 -5.37
CA GLU A 117 6.29 -20.26 -4.51
C GLU A 117 5.19 -20.15 -3.44
N LEU A 118 4.52 -19.01 -3.36
CA LEU A 118 3.52 -18.75 -2.34
C LEU A 118 2.17 -19.40 -2.68
N SER A 119 1.48 -19.87 -1.64
CA SER A 119 0.05 -20.24 -1.75
C SER A 119 -0.82 -19.01 -2.05
N GLY A 120 -2.06 -19.24 -2.52
CA GLY A 120 -3.01 -18.16 -2.80
C GLY A 120 -3.23 -17.24 -1.60
N GLY A 121 -3.43 -17.80 -0.40
CA GLY A 121 -3.60 -17.02 0.83
C GLY A 121 -2.34 -16.23 1.22
N GLN A 122 -1.17 -16.80 1.04
CA GLN A 122 0.11 -16.10 1.29
C GLN A 122 0.30 -14.93 0.31
N ARG A 123 -0.05 -15.10 -0.97
CA ARG A 123 -0.03 -14.00 -1.97
C ARG A 123 -0.96 -12.87 -1.57
N THR A 124 -2.18 -13.21 -1.12
CA THR A 124 -3.15 -12.21 -0.65
C THR A 124 -2.58 -11.41 0.54
N LYS A 125 -1.89 -12.05 1.49
CA LYS A 125 -1.21 -11.35 2.60
C LYS A 125 -0.12 -10.39 2.10
N VAL A 126 0.68 -10.79 1.11
CA VAL A 126 1.71 -9.92 0.51
C VAL A 126 1.08 -8.70 -0.16
N LEU A 127 0.02 -8.91 -0.95
CA LEU A 127 -0.71 -7.82 -1.61
C LEU A 127 -1.37 -6.88 -0.59
N LEU A 128 -1.95 -7.42 0.49
CA LEU A 128 -2.47 -6.62 1.60
C LEU A 128 -1.35 -5.79 2.24
N GLY A 129 -0.22 -6.39 2.55
CA GLY A 129 0.93 -5.71 3.13
C GLY A 129 1.44 -4.56 2.27
N LYS A 130 1.60 -4.78 0.96
CA LYS A 130 1.95 -3.73 0.00
C LYS A 130 0.94 -2.60 0.03
N LEU A 131 -0.35 -2.91 -0.08
CA LEU A 131 -1.43 -1.92 -0.08
C LEU A 131 -1.46 -1.07 1.20
N LEU A 132 -1.24 -1.69 2.37
CA LEU A 132 -1.15 -0.97 3.64
C LEU A 132 0.07 -0.04 3.69
N LEU A 133 1.21 -0.44 3.13
CA LEU A 133 2.42 0.37 3.03
C LEU A 133 2.26 1.56 2.06
N GLU A 134 1.49 1.40 0.99
CA GLU A 134 1.18 2.47 0.02
C GLU A 134 0.38 3.63 0.63
N LYS A 135 -0.38 3.37 1.70
CA LYS A 135 -1.23 4.34 2.40
C LYS A 135 -2.07 5.22 1.44
N PRO A 136 -2.95 4.64 0.61
CA PRO A 136 -3.76 5.42 -0.32
C PRO A 136 -4.73 6.36 0.42
N ASP A 137 -5.23 7.40 -0.28
CA ASP A 137 -6.22 8.33 0.28
C ASP A 137 -7.56 7.65 0.58
N ILE A 138 -7.90 6.61 -0.20
CA ILE A 138 -9.04 5.73 0.07
C ILE A 138 -8.59 4.28 -0.05
N LEU A 139 -8.67 3.55 1.05
CA LEU A 139 -8.31 2.15 1.13
C LEU A 139 -9.56 1.28 0.96
N LEU A 140 -9.57 0.42 -0.05
CA LEU A 140 -10.68 -0.47 -0.35
C LEU A 140 -10.30 -1.91 0.02
N LEU A 141 -10.96 -2.48 1.02
CA LEU A 141 -10.70 -3.82 1.54
C LEU A 141 -11.92 -4.71 1.36
N ASP A 142 -11.73 -5.84 0.71
CA ASP A 142 -12.75 -6.87 0.51
C ASP A 142 -12.32 -8.14 1.22
N GLU A 143 -13.02 -8.49 2.32
CA GLU A 143 -12.74 -9.63 3.18
C GLU A 143 -11.26 -9.77 3.60
N PRO A 144 -10.61 -8.72 4.14
CA PRO A 144 -9.16 -8.73 4.39
C PRO A 144 -8.73 -9.73 5.48
N THR A 145 -9.67 -10.21 6.29
CA THR A 145 -9.39 -11.14 7.41
C THR A 145 -9.34 -12.61 7.01
N ASN A 146 -9.79 -12.97 5.78
CA ASN A 146 -9.96 -14.36 5.39
C ASN A 146 -8.71 -15.26 5.49
N TYR A 147 -7.52 -14.68 5.41
CA TYR A 147 -6.25 -15.40 5.43
C TYR A 147 -5.37 -15.05 6.64
N LEU A 148 -5.93 -14.31 7.59
CA LEU A 148 -5.24 -13.83 8.78
C LEU A 148 -5.65 -14.70 9.99
N ASP A 149 -4.69 -14.97 10.85
CA ASP A 149 -4.99 -15.52 12.19
C ASP A 149 -5.38 -14.40 13.17
N VAL A 150 -5.77 -14.79 14.38
CA VAL A 150 -6.30 -13.87 15.38
C VAL A 150 -5.31 -12.75 15.72
N SER A 151 -4.03 -13.05 15.81
CA SER A 151 -3.00 -12.05 16.16
C SER A 151 -2.82 -11.02 15.07
N HIS A 152 -2.86 -11.45 13.81
CA HIS A 152 -2.74 -10.56 12.64
C HIS A 152 -4.02 -9.72 12.47
N ILE A 153 -5.20 -10.28 12.77
CA ILE A 153 -6.47 -9.53 12.77
C ILE A 153 -6.43 -8.41 13.83
N GLU A 154 -5.94 -8.69 15.04
CA GLU A 154 -5.83 -7.68 16.10
C GLU A 154 -4.83 -6.56 15.73
N TRP A 155 -3.77 -6.88 15.01
CA TRP A 155 -2.88 -5.85 14.47
C TRP A 155 -3.58 -5.02 13.39
N LEU A 156 -4.29 -5.67 12.44
CA LEU A 156 -5.01 -4.96 11.37
C LEU A 156 -6.09 -4.02 11.95
N LYS A 157 -6.80 -4.42 13.02
CA LYS A 157 -7.74 -3.55 13.74
C LYS A 157 -7.06 -2.28 14.24
N ARG A 158 -5.91 -2.41 14.90
CA ARG A 158 -5.15 -1.24 15.37
C ARG A 158 -4.71 -0.37 14.23
N TYR A 159 -4.16 -0.96 13.17
CA TYR A 159 -3.75 -0.25 11.97
C TYR A 159 -4.89 0.56 11.36
N LEU A 160 -6.09 -0.03 11.20
CA LEU A 160 -7.25 0.65 10.63
C LEU A 160 -7.83 1.74 11.55
N ASN A 161 -7.77 1.56 12.87
CA ASN A 161 -8.19 2.58 13.84
C ASN A 161 -7.25 3.80 13.82
N ASP A 162 -5.97 3.59 13.54
CA ASP A 162 -4.95 4.64 13.45
C ASP A 162 -4.80 5.18 12.01
N TYR A 163 -5.58 4.64 11.06
CA TYR A 163 -5.50 5.05 9.66
C TYR A 163 -6.04 6.46 9.46
N GLU A 164 -5.17 7.38 9.04
CA GLU A 164 -5.49 8.81 8.93
C GLU A 164 -6.44 9.14 7.78
N ASN A 165 -6.46 8.28 6.74
CA ASN A 165 -7.28 8.48 5.54
C ASN A 165 -8.58 7.68 5.61
N ALA A 166 -9.41 7.75 4.57
CA ALA A 166 -10.66 7.01 4.50
C ALA A 166 -10.45 5.54 4.09
N PHE A 167 -11.28 4.64 4.59
CA PHE A 167 -11.36 3.28 4.08
C PHE A 167 -12.80 2.79 3.91
N ILE A 168 -12.98 1.86 2.97
CA ILE A 168 -14.22 1.13 2.75
C ILE A 168 -13.91 -0.35 2.95
N LEU A 169 -14.64 -0.99 3.85
CA LEU A 169 -14.42 -2.36 4.26
C LEU A 169 -15.67 -3.20 3.99
N ILE A 170 -15.49 -4.32 3.28
CA ILE A 170 -16.49 -5.39 3.19
C ILE A 170 -15.99 -6.54 4.04
N SER A 171 -16.83 -7.03 4.96
CA SER A 171 -16.55 -8.20 5.75
C SER A 171 -17.84 -8.84 6.26
N HIS A 172 -17.82 -10.16 6.44
CA HIS A 172 -18.86 -10.91 7.14
C HIS A 172 -18.54 -11.10 8.63
N ASP A 173 -17.34 -10.70 9.08
CA ASP A 173 -16.93 -10.68 10.49
C ASP A 173 -17.50 -9.44 11.18
N ILE A 174 -18.68 -9.57 11.78
CA ILE A 174 -19.38 -8.47 12.46
C ILE A 174 -18.58 -7.91 13.65
N PRO A 175 -17.94 -8.71 14.52
CA PRO A 175 -17.06 -8.21 15.56
C PRO A 175 -15.90 -7.35 15.02
N PHE A 176 -15.28 -7.78 13.91
CA PHE A 176 -14.23 -7.01 13.26
C PHE A 176 -14.76 -5.67 12.72
N LEU A 177 -15.88 -5.68 11.95
CA LEU A 177 -16.52 -4.47 11.45
C LEU A 177 -16.80 -3.47 12.58
N ASN A 178 -17.49 -3.91 13.63
CA ASN A 178 -17.85 -3.03 14.76
C ASN A 178 -16.65 -2.43 15.49
N SER A 179 -15.47 -3.02 15.36
CA SER A 179 -14.26 -2.55 16.03
C SER A 179 -13.48 -1.49 15.26
N VAL A 180 -13.75 -1.33 13.94
CA VAL A 180 -12.93 -0.47 13.08
C VAL A 180 -13.73 0.56 12.28
N VAL A 181 -15.04 0.34 12.04
CA VAL A 181 -15.85 1.25 11.22
C VAL A 181 -16.72 2.18 12.07
N ASN A 182 -16.92 3.40 11.57
CA ASN A 182 -17.80 4.39 12.19
C ASN A 182 -19.16 4.50 11.49
N LEU A 183 -19.33 3.88 10.32
CA LEU A 183 -20.57 3.83 9.55
C LEU A 183 -20.72 2.48 8.88
N ILE A 184 -21.92 1.89 8.98
CA ILE A 184 -22.27 0.62 8.31
C ILE A 184 -23.35 0.90 7.28
N LEU A 185 -23.11 0.46 6.04
CA LEU A 185 -24.09 0.45 4.96
C LEU A 185 -24.57 -0.98 4.75
N SER A 186 -25.89 -1.19 4.85
CA SER A 186 -26.50 -2.47 4.52
C SER A 186 -27.16 -2.39 3.14
N LEU A 187 -26.80 -3.32 2.27
CA LEU A 187 -27.44 -3.48 0.97
C LEU A 187 -28.60 -4.47 1.13
N ILE A 188 -29.83 -4.00 0.98
CA ILE A 188 -31.04 -4.83 1.04
C ILE A 188 -31.48 -5.12 -0.39
N HIS A 189 -31.55 -6.38 -0.77
CA HIS A 189 -32.29 -6.77 -1.96
C HIS A 189 -33.77 -6.69 -1.68
N ILE A 190 -34.45 -5.71 -2.28
CA ILE A 190 -35.91 -5.71 -2.36
C ILE A 190 -36.24 -6.52 -3.61
N SER A 191 -36.59 -7.79 -3.44
CA SER A 191 -37.25 -8.57 -4.50
C SER A 191 -38.72 -8.14 -4.53
N GLU A 192 -39.14 -7.53 -5.63
CA GLU A 192 -40.58 -7.41 -5.93
C GLU A 192 -41.19 -8.77 -6.28
#